data_935b50275710cddc5083fc675af75d8c
#
_entry.id   935b50275710cddc5083fc675af75d8c
#
_cell.length_a   1.000
_cell.length_b   1.000
_cell.length_c   1.000
_cell.angle_alpha   90.00
_cell.angle_beta   90.00
_cell.angle_gamma   90.00
#
_symmetry.space_group_name_H-M   'P 1'
#
loop_
_entity.id
_entity.type
_entity.pdbx_description
1 polymer ?
#
loop_
_entity_poly.entity_id
_entity_poly.type
_entity_poly.pdbx_seq_one_letter_code
_entity_poly.pdbx_strand_id
1 'polypeptide(L)'
;MASVAHSDPPPRPRPGRRVSAFFDRHPRVRLAALLALPVAWLLVVYIGSLANLLMAAFWETDPFTSQVVHTFTLDNFKHLWERDVYRHVAWRTIRMAALVTIADAVLAFPIAYYMARVASRRMRGVLVVAVVMPLWASYLVKAYAWRTMLAHEGVLNWALAPLGLAGPGLTEPGLWLVFTYLWLPFMILPVYAGLERIPNSMLEASSDLGAKSLHTFARVILPLAFPAVVAGSIFTF
;
A
#
# COMPACT_ATOMS: atom_id res chain seq x y z
N MET A 1 -68.26 0.75 -49.23
CA MET A 1 -66.98 0.02 -49.35
C MET A 1 -66.17 0.36 -48.11
N ALA A 2 -66.18 -0.54 -47.09
CA ALA A 2 -65.40 -0.33 -45.89
C ALA A 2 -64.05 -1.03 -46.05
N SER A 3 -62.95 -0.26 -45.96
CA SER A 3 -61.56 -0.76 -45.99
C SER A 3 -61.25 -1.50 -44.66
N VAL A 4 -61.04 -2.78 -44.80
CA VAL A 4 -60.58 -3.64 -43.70
C VAL A 4 -59.08 -3.37 -43.44
N ALA A 5 -58.77 -2.66 -42.35
CA ALA A 5 -57.40 -2.43 -41.94
C ALA A 5 -56.78 -3.78 -41.48
N HIS A 6 -55.81 -4.28 -42.26
CA HIS A 6 -55.00 -5.42 -41.90
C HIS A 6 -54.09 -4.99 -40.74
N SER A 7 -54.40 -5.44 -39.54
CA SER A 7 -53.52 -5.27 -38.38
C SER A 7 -52.39 -6.34 -38.44
N ASP A 8 -51.19 -5.89 -38.74
CA ASP A 8 -49.99 -6.75 -38.66
C ASP A 8 -49.83 -7.33 -37.25
N PRO A 9 -49.48 -8.62 -37.13
CA PRO A 9 -49.27 -9.24 -35.84
C PRO A 9 -48.04 -8.60 -35.14
N PRO A 10 -48.10 -8.43 -33.80
CA PRO A 10 -47.01 -7.80 -33.08
C PRO A 10 -45.70 -8.57 -33.25
N PRO A 11 -44.55 -7.85 -33.42
CA PRO A 11 -43.27 -8.49 -33.66
C PRO A 11 -42.89 -9.41 -32.48
N ARG A 12 -42.48 -10.65 -32.83
CA ARG A 12 -42.07 -11.67 -31.86
C ARG A 12 -40.90 -11.13 -31.00
N PRO A 13 -40.94 -11.24 -29.66
CA PRO A 13 -39.88 -10.73 -28.82
C PRO A 13 -38.57 -11.47 -29.12
N ARG A 14 -37.54 -10.73 -29.51
CA ARG A 14 -36.20 -11.23 -29.75
C ARG A 14 -35.66 -11.86 -28.45
N PRO A 15 -35.03 -13.06 -28.50
CA PRO A 15 -34.57 -13.77 -27.30
C PRO A 15 -33.68 -12.93 -26.37
N GLY A 16 -32.86 -12.02 -26.87
CA GLY A 16 -32.05 -11.07 -26.08
C GLY A 16 -32.87 -10.12 -25.20
N ARG A 17 -34.13 -9.80 -25.56
CA ARG A 17 -34.97 -8.88 -24.79
C ARG A 17 -35.51 -9.50 -23.50
N ARG A 18 -35.63 -10.82 -23.43
CA ARG A 18 -36.04 -11.54 -22.20
C ARG A 18 -34.87 -11.59 -21.19
N VAL A 19 -33.65 -11.79 -21.67
CA VAL A 19 -32.44 -11.83 -20.84
C VAL A 19 -32.14 -10.46 -20.25
N SER A 20 -32.23 -9.38 -21.06
CA SER A 20 -32.04 -8.02 -20.55
C SER A 20 -33.09 -7.63 -19.50
N ALA A 21 -34.37 -7.98 -19.74
CA ALA A 21 -35.47 -7.71 -18.81
C ALA A 21 -35.31 -8.48 -17.47
N PHE A 22 -34.70 -9.67 -17.52
CA PHE A 22 -34.40 -10.43 -16.29
C PHE A 22 -33.30 -9.72 -15.48
N PHE A 23 -32.22 -9.29 -16.12
CA PHE A 23 -31.12 -8.58 -15.46
C PHE A 23 -31.53 -7.19 -14.94
N ASP A 24 -32.44 -6.50 -15.61
CA ASP A 24 -32.99 -5.22 -15.16
C ASP A 24 -33.86 -5.37 -13.90
N ARG A 25 -34.57 -6.49 -13.77
CA ARG A 25 -35.36 -6.81 -12.57
C ARG A 25 -34.53 -7.27 -11.37
N HIS A 26 -33.32 -7.78 -11.62
CA HIS A 26 -32.43 -8.34 -10.59
C HIS A 26 -31.03 -7.70 -10.62
N PRO A 27 -30.88 -6.46 -10.13
CA PRO A 27 -29.61 -5.72 -10.23
C PRO A 27 -28.44 -6.44 -9.54
N ARG A 28 -28.70 -7.22 -8.48
CA ARG A 28 -27.68 -8.03 -7.80
C ARG A 28 -27.17 -9.18 -8.67
N VAL A 29 -28.06 -9.83 -9.44
CA VAL A 29 -27.69 -10.92 -10.36
C VAL A 29 -26.90 -10.37 -11.54
N ARG A 30 -27.28 -9.20 -12.06
CA ARG A 30 -26.53 -8.50 -13.12
C ARG A 30 -25.10 -8.15 -12.64
N LEU A 31 -24.99 -7.58 -11.43
CA LEU A 31 -23.68 -7.26 -10.84
C LEU A 31 -22.85 -8.52 -10.65
N ALA A 32 -23.44 -9.59 -10.08
CA ALA A 32 -22.76 -10.86 -9.89
C ALA A 32 -22.30 -11.48 -11.23
N ALA A 33 -23.13 -11.45 -12.26
CA ALA A 33 -22.78 -11.97 -13.58
C ALA A 33 -21.66 -11.17 -14.27
N LEU A 34 -21.66 -9.83 -14.11
CA LEU A 34 -20.60 -8.97 -14.64
C LEU A 34 -19.27 -9.18 -13.91
N LEU A 35 -19.32 -9.38 -12.60
CA LEU A 35 -18.14 -9.59 -11.79
C LEU A 35 -17.66 -11.04 -11.78
N ALA A 36 -18.52 -12.01 -12.13
CA ALA A 36 -18.21 -13.44 -12.05
C ALA A 36 -16.94 -13.81 -12.84
N LEU A 37 -16.80 -13.30 -14.06
CA LEU A 37 -15.64 -13.62 -14.90
C LEU A 37 -14.33 -13.07 -14.35
N PRO A 38 -14.19 -11.75 -14.06
CA PRO A 38 -12.95 -11.21 -13.50
C PRO A 38 -12.66 -11.75 -12.10
N VAL A 39 -13.68 -11.93 -11.24
CA VAL A 39 -13.49 -12.50 -9.90
C VAL A 39 -13.08 -13.96 -9.97
N ALA A 40 -13.73 -14.78 -10.81
CA ALA A 40 -13.37 -16.17 -10.99
C ALA A 40 -11.93 -16.33 -11.52
N TRP A 41 -11.54 -15.51 -12.50
CA TRP A 41 -10.18 -15.48 -13.00
C TRP A 41 -9.17 -15.14 -11.90
N LEU A 42 -9.43 -14.08 -11.12
CA LEU A 42 -8.58 -13.65 -10.03
C LEU A 42 -8.46 -14.71 -8.93
N LEU A 43 -9.58 -15.34 -8.56
CA LEU A 43 -9.59 -16.44 -7.59
C LEU A 43 -8.81 -17.65 -8.09
N VAL A 44 -9.04 -18.08 -9.31
CA VAL A 44 -8.35 -19.26 -9.87
C VAL A 44 -6.85 -19.02 -9.99
N VAL A 45 -6.44 -17.90 -10.56
CA VAL A 45 -5.02 -17.60 -10.75
C VAL A 45 -4.33 -17.34 -9.41
N TYR A 46 -4.91 -16.50 -8.54
CA TYR A 46 -4.29 -16.11 -7.28
C TYR A 46 -4.30 -17.26 -6.26
N ILE A 47 -5.46 -17.86 -6.01
CA ILE A 47 -5.58 -18.97 -5.06
C ILE A 47 -4.87 -20.20 -5.59
N GLY A 48 -4.96 -20.48 -6.91
CA GLY A 48 -4.23 -21.59 -7.54
C GLY A 48 -2.71 -21.44 -7.41
N SER A 49 -2.18 -20.24 -7.61
CA SER A 49 -0.75 -19.96 -7.40
C SER A 49 -0.34 -20.11 -5.93
N LEU A 50 -1.14 -19.60 -4.99
CA LEU A 50 -0.88 -19.75 -3.56
C LEU A 50 -0.96 -21.21 -3.12
N ALA A 51 -1.95 -21.95 -3.59
CA ALA A 51 -2.08 -23.38 -3.30
C ALA A 51 -0.88 -24.16 -3.81
N ASN A 52 -0.42 -23.87 -5.04
CA ASN A 52 0.77 -24.50 -5.60
C ASN A 52 2.04 -24.15 -4.81
N LEU A 53 2.22 -22.90 -4.41
CA LEU A 53 3.33 -22.48 -3.52
C LEU A 53 3.27 -23.18 -2.17
N LEU A 54 2.07 -23.30 -1.59
CA LEU A 54 1.87 -23.98 -0.32
C LEU A 54 2.16 -25.49 -0.45
N MET A 55 1.73 -26.14 -1.53
CA MET A 55 2.08 -27.52 -1.80
C MET A 55 3.60 -27.70 -1.99
N ALA A 56 4.25 -26.79 -2.72
CA ALA A 56 5.70 -26.83 -2.92
C ALA A 56 6.48 -26.69 -1.59
N ALA A 57 5.91 -26.04 -0.57
CA ALA A 57 6.53 -25.95 0.75
C ALA A 57 6.67 -27.32 1.45
N PHE A 58 5.86 -28.30 1.05
CA PHE A 58 5.92 -29.69 1.56
C PHE A 58 6.77 -30.61 0.70
N TRP A 59 7.36 -30.13 -0.39
CA TRP A 59 8.20 -30.93 -1.27
C TRP A 59 9.68 -30.75 -0.89
N GLU A 60 10.44 -31.83 -1.07
CA GLU A 60 11.87 -31.85 -0.82
C GLU A 60 12.65 -31.44 -2.08
N THR A 61 13.74 -30.73 -1.88
CA THR A 61 14.70 -30.44 -2.97
C THR A 61 15.90 -31.37 -2.80
N ASP A 62 16.19 -32.20 -3.78
CA ASP A 62 17.38 -33.03 -3.78
C ASP A 62 18.64 -32.14 -3.74
N PRO A 63 19.50 -32.28 -2.71
CA PRO A 63 20.67 -31.45 -2.54
C PRO A 63 21.74 -31.62 -3.63
N PHE A 64 21.72 -32.73 -4.38
CA PHE A 64 22.70 -33.03 -5.43
C PHE A 64 22.25 -32.56 -6.81
N THR A 65 20.97 -32.78 -7.14
CA THR A 65 20.41 -32.45 -8.45
C THR A 65 19.67 -31.11 -8.48
N SER A 66 19.39 -30.51 -7.34
CA SER A 66 18.54 -29.32 -7.19
C SER A 66 17.14 -29.50 -7.81
N GLN A 67 16.71 -30.73 -8.03
CA GLN A 67 15.38 -31.04 -8.54
C GLN A 67 14.39 -31.16 -7.40
N VAL A 68 13.17 -30.68 -7.65
CA VAL A 68 12.08 -30.79 -6.68
C VAL A 68 11.53 -32.21 -6.73
N VAL A 69 11.65 -32.91 -5.61
CA VAL A 69 11.08 -34.27 -5.44
C VAL A 69 9.72 -34.12 -4.76
N HIS A 70 8.67 -34.65 -5.36
CA HIS A 70 7.29 -34.55 -4.87
C HIS A 70 7.00 -35.50 -3.68
N THR A 71 7.96 -35.66 -2.78
CA THR A 71 7.77 -36.37 -1.51
C THR A 71 7.24 -35.39 -0.45
N PHE A 72 6.14 -35.78 0.20
CA PHE A 72 5.58 -34.96 1.25
C PHE A 72 6.46 -35.01 2.51
N THR A 73 7.05 -33.88 2.88
CA THR A 73 7.90 -33.75 4.05
C THR A 73 7.59 -32.48 4.84
N LEU A 74 7.84 -32.51 6.15
CA LEU A 74 7.79 -31.34 7.03
C LEU A 74 9.20 -30.80 7.35
N ASP A 75 10.24 -31.33 6.75
CA ASP A 75 11.63 -30.98 7.08
C ASP A 75 11.95 -29.52 6.73
N ASN A 76 11.34 -28.98 5.69
CA ASN A 76 11.45 -27.56 5.37
C ASN A 76 11.01 -26.66 6.56
N PHE A 77 9.94 -27.06 7.25
CA PHE A 77 9.44 -26.30 8.41
C PHE A 77 10.33 -26.51 9.65
N LYS A 78 10.88 -27.73 9.83
CA LYS A 78 11.87 -27.99 10.87
C LYS A 78 13.14 -27.15 10.65
N HIS A 79 13.66 -27.15 9.41
CA HIS A 79 14.82 -26.34 9.05
C HIS A 79 14.60 -24.83 9.27
N LEU A 80 13.39 -24.35 9.02
CA LEU A 80 13.04 -22.96 9.29
C LEU A 80 13.17 -22.60 10.78
N TRP A 81 12.83 -23.56 11.67
CA TRP A 81 12.86 -23.35 13.12
C TRP A 81 14.20 -23.68 13.76
N GLU A 82 14.88 -24.72 13.29
CA GLU A 82 16.12 -25.22 13.84
C GLU A 82 17.34 -24.39 13.45
N ARG A 83 17.33 -23.82 12.22
CA ARG A 83 18.48 -23.03 11.75
C ARG A 83 18.41 -21.59 12.27
N ASP A 84 19.39 -21.23 13.08
CA ASP A 84 19.54 -19.87 13.65
C ASP A 84 19.56 -18.76 12.60
N VAL A 85 20.04 -19.06 11.39
CA VAL A 85 20.11 -18.11 10.28
C VAL A 85 18.72 -17.57 9.93
N TYR A 86 17.71 -18.45 9.82
CA TYR A 86 16.35 -18.01 9.45
C TYR A 86 15.71 -17.15 10.55
N ARG A 87 15.90 -17.52 11.82
CA ARG A 87 15.41 -16.73 12.95
C ARG A 87 16.10 -15.37 13.04
N HIS A 88 17.41 -15.34 12.80
CA HIS A 88 18.17 -14.09 12.78
C HIS A 88 17.73 -13.16 11.65
N VAL A 89 17.57 -13.70 10.44
CA VAL A 89 17.08 -12.93 9.27
C VAL A 89 15.66 -12.43 9.51
N ALA A 90 14.76 -13.29 10.01
CA ALA A 90 13.39 -12.88 10.31
C ALA A 90 13.33 -11.74 11.34
N TRP A 91 14.10 -11.87 12.45
CA TRP A 91 14.17 -10.82 13.47
C TRP A 91 14.75 -9.51 12.93
N ARG A 92 15.81 -9.60 12.12
CA ARG A 92 16.42 -8.44 11.46
C ARG A 92 15.42 -7.74 10.54
N THR A 93 14.65 -8.50 9.76
CA THR A 93 13.63 -7.95 8.85
C THR A 93 12.49 -7.27 9.61
N ILE A 94 11.95 -7.92 10.66
CA ILE A 94 10.90 -7.35 11.51
C ILE A 94 11.38 -6.06 12.17
N ARG A 95 12.60 -6.07 12.73
CA ARG A 95 13.19 -4.89 13.34
C ARG A 95 13.35 -3.75 12.33
N MET A 96 13.83 -4.06 11.12
CA MET A 96 13.99 -3.07 10.06
C MET A 96 12.63 -2.49 9.65
N ALA A 97 11.62 -3.33 9.42
CA ALA A 97 10.28 -2.90 9.07
C ALA A 97 9.67 -2.00 10.16
N ALA A 98 9.81 -2.38 11.44
CA ALA A 98 9.34 -1.56 12.55
C ALA A 98 10.03 -0.19 12.61
N LEU A 99 11.37 -0.16 12.45
CA LEU A 99 12.13 1.09 12.44
C LEU A 99 11.75 2.00 11.28
N VAL A 100 11.55 1.44 10.07
CA VAL A 100 11.08 2.18 8.89
C VAL A 100 9.69 2.74 9.14
N THR A 101 8.76 1.92 9.61
CA THR A 101 7.38 2.35 9.89
C THR A 101 7.32 3.48 10.92
N ILE A 102 8.11 3.39 11.99
CA ILE A 102 8.20 4.45 13.00
C ILE A 102 8.77 5.75 12.39
N ALA A 103 9.85 5.63 11.62
CA ALA A 103 10.45 6.77 10.95
C ALA A 103 9.46 7.43 9.98
N ASP A 104 8.78 6.61 9.16
CA ASP A 104 7.76 7.10 8.24
C ASP A 104 6.61 7.80 8.97
N ALA A 105 6.13 7.25 10.08
CA ALA A 105 5.08 7.89 10.87
C ALA A 105 5.53 9.26 11.42
N VAL A 106 6.75 9.32 11.95
CA VAL A 106 7.33 10.56 12.51
C VAL A 106 7.54 11.62 11.42
N LEU A 107 8.05 11.22 10.25
CA LEU A 107 8.31 12.13 9.14
C LEU A 107 7.04 12.51 8.38
N ALA A 108 6.14 11.56 8.16
CA ALA A 108 4.92 11.78 7.41
C ALA A 108 3.95 12.70 8.15
N PHE A 109 3.88 12.60 9.48
CA PHE A 109 2.91 13.36 10.25
C PHE A 109 3.05 14.88 10.07
N PRO A 110 4.23 15.52 10.26
CA PRO A 110 4.38 16.96 10.06
C PRO A 110 4.14 17.36 8.60
N ILE A 111 4.55 16.55 7.62
CA ILE A 111 4.32 16.80 6.20
C ILE A 111 2.82 16.78 5.91
N ALA A 112 2.11 15.73 6.32
CA ALA A 112 0.68 15.57 6.14
C ALA A 112 -0.11 16.67 6.88
N TYR A 113 0.32 17.04 8.08
CA TYR A 113 -0.28 18.12 8.85
C TYR A 113 -0.15 19.47 8.12
N TYR A 114 1.05 19.78 7.63
CA TYR A 114 1.25 20.97 6.82
C TYR A 114 0.35 20.98 5.59
N MET A 115 0.28 19.86 4.86
CA MET A 115 -0.57 19.68 3.68
C MET A 115 -2.06 19.89 4.00
N ALA A 116 -2.54 19.32 5.11
CA ALA A 116 -3.95 19.33 5.46
C ALA A 116 -4.42 20.66 6.05
N ARG A 117 -3.57 21.36 6.83
CA ARG A 117 -3.97 22.47 7.70
C ARG A 117 -3.36 23.81 7.36
N VAL A 118 -2.18 23.85 6.79
CA VAL A 118 -1.41 25.09 6.57
C VAL A 118 -1.35 25.44 5.09
N ALA A 119 -1.15 24.46 4.22
CA ALA A 119 -0.91 24.69 2.81
C ALA A 119 -2.13 25.28 2.09
N SER A 120 -1.88 26.30 1.26
CA SER A 120 -2.91 26.84 0.35
C SER A 120 -3.38 25.77 -0.62
N ARG A 121 -4.56 25.95 -1.23
CA ARG A 121 -5.15 24.96 -2.17
C ARG A 121 -4.21 24.61 -3.33
N ARG A 122 -3.47 25.59 -3.86
CA ARG A 122 -2.48 25.36 -4.93
C ARG A 122 -1.27 24.58 -4.41
N MET A 123 -0.72 24.99 -3.27
CA MET A 123 0.42 24.35 -2.65
C MET A 123 0.11 22.91 -2.26
N ARG A 124 -1.08 22.62 -1.75
CA ARG A 124 -1.56 21.28 -1.43
C ARG A 124 -1.51 20.36 -2.66
N GLY A 125 -2.04 20.83 -3.81
CA GLY A 125 -1.98 20.08 -5.07
C GLY A 125 -0.54 19.78 -5.50
N VAL A 126 0.37 20.76 -5.41
CA VAL A 126 1.79 20.56 -5.73
C VAL A 126 2.43 19.53 -4.79
N LEU A 127 2.15 19.62 -3.49
CA LEU A 127 2.71 18.69 -2.51
C LEU A 127 2.20 17.27 -2.69
N VAL A 128 0.90 17.08 -3.02
CA VAL A 128 0.37 15.74 -3.36
C VAL A 128 1.11 15.16 -4.54
N VAL A 129 1.29 15.94 -5.62
CA VAL A 129 2.05 15.50 -6.80
C VAL A 129 3.50 15.19 -6.43
N ALA A 130 4.16 16.04 -5.65
CA ALA A 130 5.54 15.84 -5.23
C ALA A 130 5.73 14.57 -4.40
N VAL A 131 4.76 14.25 -3.51
CA VAL A 131 4.77 13.01 -2.71
C VAL A 131 4.54 11.77 -3.58
N VAL A 132 3.69 11.86 -4.60
CA VAL A 132 3.36 10.72 -5.48
C VAL A 132 4.41 10.53 -6.59
N MET A 133 5.08 11.60 -7.03
CA MET A 133 6.05 11.56 -8.13
C MET A 133 7.11 10.44 -7.98
N PRO A 134 7.72 10.20 -6.81
CA PRO A 134 8.69 9.11 -6.64
C PRO A 134 8.11 7.72 -6.92
N LEU A 135 6.79 7.52 -6.78
CA LEU A 135 6.15 6.23 -7.04
C LEU A 135 6.14 5.87 -8.54
N TRP A 136 6.20 6.85 -9.42
CA TRP A 136 6.22 6.66 -10.86
C TRP A 136 7.59 6.23 -11.39
N ALA A 137 8.66 6.49 -10.63
CA ALA A 137 9.99 6.05 -11.01
C ALA A 137 10.11 4.52 -10.87
N SER A 138 10.74 3.87 -11.86
CA SER A 138 11.01 2.43 -11.81
C SER A 138 11.78 2.08 -10.53
N TYR A 139 11.41 0.95 -9.91
CA TYR A 139 12.10 0.43 -8.73
C TYR A 139 13.61 0.23 -8.99
N LEU A 140 13.95 -0.27 -10.16
CA LEU A 140 15.33 -0.50 -10.55
C LEU A 140 16.14 0.80 -10.62
N VAL A 141 15.57 1.86 -11.21
CA VAL A 141 16.19 3.19 -11.26
C VAL A 141 16.42 3.74 -9.86
N LYS A 142 15.45 3.61 -8.97
CA LYS A 142 15.59 4.01 -7.56
C LYS A 142 16.72 3.24 -6.87
N ALA A 143 16.77 1.92 -7.06
CA ALA A 143 17.81 1.08 -6.45
C ALA A 143 19.23 1.48 -6.89
N TYR A 144 19.44 1.73 -8.19
CA TYR A 144 20.72 2.20 -8.70
C TYR A 144 21.06 3.62 -8.22
N ALA A 145 20.09 4.53 -8.23
CA ALA A 145 20.28 5.89 -7.74
C ALA A 145 20.72 5.89 -6.26
N TRP A 146 20.04 5.12 -5.41
CA TRP A 146 20.38 5.00 -3.99
C TRP A 146 21.74 4.34 -3.78
N ARG A 147 22.05 3.30 -4.57
CA ARG A 147 23.39 2.68 -4.52
C ARG A 147 24.50 3.69 -4.81
N THR A 148 24.31 4.53 -5.82
CA THR A 148 25.29 5.58 -6.18
C THR A 148 25.34 6.68 -5.11
N MET A 149 24.19 7.10 -4.57
CA MET A 149 24.13 8.11 -3.53
C MET A 149 24.80 7.68 -2.21
N LEU A 150 24.68 6.39 -1.87
CA LEU A 150 25.25 5.79 -0.65
C LEU A 150 26.71 5.35 -0.82
N ALA A 151 27.27 5.35 -2.03
CA ALA A 151 28.66 5.00 -2.29
C ALA A 151 29.62 5.91 -1.51
N HIS A 152 30.84 5.45 -1.28
CA HIS A 152 31.85 6.21 -0.53
C HIS A 152 32.11 7.62 -1.12
N GLU A 153 32.13 7.73 -2.45
CA GLU A 153 32.24 9.00 -3.17
C GLU A 153 30.87 9.56 -3.59
N GLY A 154 29.80 9.09 -2.98
CA GLY A 154 28.44 9.46 -3.34
C GLY A 154 28.02 10.81 -2.80
N VAL A 155 26.88 11.29 -3.31
CA VAL A 155 26.31 12.62 -3.00
C VAL A 155 26.07 12.79 -1.50
N LEU A 156 25.67 11.73 -0.78
CA LEU A 156 25.44 11.80 0.68
C LEU A 156 26.74 12.06 1.45
N ASN A 157 27.84 11.38 1.10
CA ASN A 157 29.12 11.63 1.72
C ASN A 157 29.66 13.03 1.39
N TRP A 158 29.51 13.47 0.15
CA TRP A 158 29.84 14.82 -0.25
C TRP A 158 29.06 15.89 0.53
N ALA A 159 27.77 15.71 0.72
CA ALA A 159 26.91 16.64 1.45
C ALA A 159 27.19 16.67 2.97
N LEU A 160 27.62 15.55 3.55
CA LEU A 160 27.96 15.43 4.97
C LEU A 160 29.41 15.79 5.29
N ALA A 161 30.29 15.80 4.30
CA ALA A 161 31.72 16.13 4.46
C ALA A 161 31.98 17.49 5.17
N PRO A 162 31.26 18.60 4.85
CA PRO A 162 31.45 19.86 5.55
C PRO A 162 31.14 19.82 7.06
N LEU A 163 30.32 18.85 7.49
CA LEU A 163 29.95 18.63 8.89
C LEU A 163 30.89 17.65 9.60
N GLY A 164 31.90 17.14 8.91
CA GLY A 164 32.82 16.12 9.44
C GLY A 164 32.15 14.75 9.65
N LEU A 165 31.00 14.51 9.01
CA LEU A 165 30.23 13.28 9.14
C LEU A 165 30.43 12.39 7.93
N ALA A 166 30.56 11.08 8.16
CA ALA A 166 30.51 10.08 7.11
C ALA A 166 29.06 9.63 6.87
N GLY A 167 28.69 9.45 5.60
CA GLY A 167 27.39 8.90 5.27
C GLY A 167 27.23 7.45 5.71
N PRO A 168 26.00 6.94 5.80
CA PRO A 168 25.72 5.61 6.30
C PRO A 168 26.25 4.47 5.41
N GLY A 169 26.63 4.77 4.16
CA GLY A 169 27.12 3.76 3.22
C GLY A 169 26.07 2.68 2.88
N LEU A 170 26.56 1.57 2.29
CA LEU A 170 25.73 0.40 1.98
C LEU A 170 25.59 -0.54 3.21
N THR A 171 25.19 0.01 4.33
CA THR A 171 25.04 -0.67 5.63
C THR A 171 23.57 -0.72 6.06
N GLU A 172 23.27 -1.30 7.22
CA GLU A 172 21.89 -1.30 7.75
C GLU A 172 21.28 0.10 7.89
N PRO A 173 21.98 1.12 8.43
CA PRO A 173 21.46 2.48 8.44
C PRO A 173 21.21 3.07 7.05
N GLY A 174 22.07 2.76 6.08
CA GLY A 174 21.84 3.17 4.69
C GLY A 174 20.59 2.52 4.10
N LEU A 175 20.42 1.23 4.35
CA LEU A 175 19.24 0.49 3.90
C LEU A 175 17.95 1.01 4.56
N TRP A 176 18.00 1.32 5.86
CA TRP A 176 16.90 1.94 6.58
C TRP A 176 16.48 3.29 5.95
N LEU A 177 17.44 4.13 5.60
CA LEU A 177 17.17 5.42 4.94
C LEU A 177 16.52 5.23 3.56
N VAL A 178 16.98 4.24 2.78
CA VAL A 178 16.38 3.90 1.48
C VAL A 178 14.94 3.44 1.63
N PHE A 179 14.67 2.54 2.56
CA PHE A 179 13.31 2.04 2.79
C PHE A 179 12.39 3.14 3.30
N THR A 180 12.84 3.98 4.24
CA THR A 180 12.09 5.15 4.68
C THR A 180 11.71 6.04 3.49
N TYR A 181 12.63 6.36 2.59
CA TYR A 181 12.30 7.12 1.38
C TYR A 181 11.28 6.41 0.49
N LEU A 182 11.41 5.10 0.30
CA LEU A 182 10.54 4.33 -0.59
C LEU A 182 9.11 4.22 -0.08
N TRP A 183 8.94 4.07 1.24
CA TRP A 183 7.65 3.82 1.86
C TRP A 183 6.98 5.08 2.41
N LEU A 184 7.71 6.17 2.59
CA LEU A 184 7.21 7.45 3.09
C LEU A 184 5.92 7.95 2.40
N PRO A 185 5.75 7.89 1.05
CA PRO A 185 4.52 8.31 0.40
C PRO A 185 3.29 7.50 0.84
N PHE A 186 3.46 6.21 1.12
CA PHE A 186 2.38 5.34 1.58
C PHE A 186 1.93 5.64 3.01
N MET A 187 2.78 6.28 3.80
CA MET A 187 2.42 6.80 5.12
C MET A 187 1.80 8.21 5.02
N ILE A 188 2.37 9.10 4.21
CA ILE A 188 1.90 10.49 4.07
C ILE A 188 0.45 10.55 3.60
N LEU A 189 0.09 9.76 2.56
CA LEU A 189 -1.23 9.87 1.93
C LEU A 189 -2.38 9.48 2.87
N PRO A 190 -2.37 8.35 3.59
CA PRO A 190 -3.41 8.02 4.57
C PRO A 190 -3.49 9.03 5.71
N VAL A 191 -2.33 9.47 6.25
CA VAL A 191 -2.28 10.45 7.35
C VAL A 191 -2.85 11.80 6.90
N TYR A 192 -2.48 12.25 5.70
CA TYR A 192 -3.04 13.46 5.09
C TYR A 192 -4.58 13.35 4.95
N ALA A 193 -5.08 12.26 4.38
CA ALA A 193 -6.52 12.04 4.21
C ALA A 193 -7.26 11.97 5.56
N GLY A 194 -6.64 11.39 6.58
CA GLY A 194 -7.19 11.34 7.94
C GLY A 194 -7.26 12.73 8.58
N LEU A 195 -6.19 13.51 8.47
CA LEU A 195 -6.12 14.87 8.99
C LEU A 195 -7.11 15.79 8.27
N GLU A 196 -7.30 15.64 6.98
CA GLU A 196 -8.25 16.46 6.19
C GLU A 196 -9.70 16.27 6.63
N ARG A 197 -10.04 15.06 7.11
CA ARG A 197 -11.39 14.71 7.58
C ARG A 197 -11.75 15.30 8.95
N ILE A 198 -10.80 15.78 9.75
CA ILE A 198 -11.09 16.36 11.05
C ILE A 198 -11.77 17.72 10.83
N PRO A 199 -13.01 17.97 11.31
CA PRO A 199 -13.72 19.23 11.12
C PRO A 199 -13.01 20.39 11.84
N ASN A 200 -12.98 21.57 11.21
CA ASN A 200 -12.41 22.77 11.84
C ASN A 200 -13.15 23.16 13.13
N SER A 201 -14.46 22.89 13.20
CA SER A 201 -15.26 23.14 14.40
C SER A 201 -14.74 22.47 15.67
N MET A 202 -14.08 21.31 15.56
CA MET A 202 -13.43 20.67 16.71
C MET A 202 -12.20 21.42 17.18
N LEU A 203 -11.46 22.02 16.26
CA LEU A 203 -10.28 22.84 16.59
C LEU A 203 -10.70 24.17 17.20
N GLU A 204 -11.75 24.78 16.65
CA GLU A 204 -12.36 26.02 17.17
C GLU A 204 -12.92 25.80 18.58
N ALA A 205 -13.71 24.74 18.80
CA ALA A 205 -14.23 24.38 20.12
C ALA A 205 -13.09 24.15 21.15
N SER A 206 -11.98 23.52 20.73
CA SER A 206 -10.82 23.35 21.61
C SER A 206 -10.18 24.69 21.98
N SER A 207 -10.09 25.64 21.04
CA SER A 207 -9.55 26.98 21.30
C SER A 207 -10.49 27.82 22.19
N ASP A 208 -11.81 27.69 21.98
CA ASP A 208 -12.82 28.38 22.80
C ASP A 208 -12.80 27.93 24.28
N LEU A 209 -12.41 26.68 24.51
CA LEU A 209 -12.16 26.12 25.84
C LEU A 209 -10.79 26.54 26.41
N GLY A 210 -10.05 27.43 25.74
CA GLY A 210 -8.76 27.94 26.19
C GLY A 210 -7.57 27.00 26.01
N ALA A 211 -7.72 25.94 25.20
CA ALA A 211 -6.64 24.99 24.96
C ALA A 211 -5.51 25.65 24.14
N LYS A 212 -4.26 25.50 24.60
CA LYS A 212 -3.08 25.88 23.82
C LYS A 212 -2.88 24.95 22.64
N SER A 213 -2.25 25.45 21.57
CA SER A 213 -2.04 24.69 20.32
C SER A 213 -1.44 23.29 20.54
N LEU A 214 -0.48 23.13 21.45
CA LEU A 214 0.11 21.84 21.78
C LEU A 214 -0.90 20.87 22.44
N HIS A 215 -1.81 21.42 23.25
CA HIS A 215 -2.85 20.66 23.91
C HIS A 215 -3.91 20.18 22.92
N THR A 216 -4.35 21.04 22.01
CA THR A 216 -5.23 20.69 20.88
C THR A 216 -4.58 19.64 20.00
N PHE A 217 -3.29 19.79 19.70
CA PHE A 217 -2.54 18.78 18.94
C PHE A 217 -2.55 17.42 19.62
N ALA A 218 -2.13 17.36 20.89
CA ALA A 218 -1.96 16.09 21.60
C ALA A 218 -3.30 15.41 21.96
N ARG A 219 -4.35 16.18 22.28
CA ARG A 219 -5.62 15.62 22.76
C ARG A 219 -6.74 15.57 21.74
N VAL A 220 -6.63 16.30 20.64
CA VAL A 220 -7.68 16.33 19.61
C VAL A 220 -7.13 15.77 18.30
N ILE A 221 -6.07 16.39 17.75
CA ILE A 221 -5.59 16.04 16.42
C ILE A 221 -4.95 14.66 16.39
N LEU A 222 -4.04 14.38 17.31
CA LEU A 222 -3.30 13.12 17.34
C LEU A 222 -4.18 11.89 17.53
N PRO A 223 -5.14 11.85 18.49
CA PRO A 223 -6.05 10.74 18.65
C PRO A 223 -6.98 10.54 17.44
N LEU A 224 -7.46 11.62 16.84
CA LEU A 224 -8.34 11.53 15.65
C LEU A 224 -7.58 11.13 14.38
N ALA A 225 -6.29 11.48 14.28
CA ALA A 225 -5.43 11.06 13.18
C ALA A 225 -4.85 9.65 13.38
N PHE A 226 -4.83 9.13 14.60
CA PHE A 226 -4.20 7.84 14.92
C PHE A 226 -4.69 6.67 14.06
N PRO A 227 -5.99 6.49 13.77
CA PRO A 227 -6.44 5.43 12.86
C PRO A 227 -5.85 5.54 11.45
N ALA A 228 -5.59 6.77 10.98
CA ALA A 228 -4.97 6.99 9.68
C ALA A 228 -3.46 6.67 9.70
N VAL A 229 -2.78 6.93 10.82
CA VAL A 229 -1.38 6.49 11.04
C VAL A 229 -1.31 4.97 11.05
N VAL A 230 -2.23 4.30 11.75
CA VAL A 230 -2.31 2.82 11.75
C VAL A 230 -2.55 2.30 10.34
N ALA A 231 -3.46 2.90 9.58
CA ALA A 231 -3.71 2.51 8.20
C ALA A 231 -2.45 2.67 7.32
N GLY A 232 -1.72 3.78 7.46
CA GLY A 232 -0.43 3.97 6.79
C GLY A 232 0.60 2.93 7.22
N SER A 233 0.67 2.61 8.51
CA SER A 233 1.60 1.62 9.06
C SER A 233 1.41 0.21 8.49
N ILE A 234 0.18 -0.17 8.13
CA ILE A 234 -0.10 -1.46 7.47
C ILE A 234 0.59 -1.55 6.09
N PHE A 235 0.75 -0.41 5.41
CA PHE A 235 1.41 -0.37 4.10
C PHE A 235 2.93 -0.25 4.20
N THR A 236 3.45 0.29 5.30
CA THR A 236 4.89 0.54 5.47
C THR A 236 5.61 -0.55 6.26
N PHE A 237 4.89 -1.40 6.98
CA PHE A 237 5.39 -2.58 7.69
C PHE A 237 5.38 -3.81 6.78
#